data_7e891f21a767b3ee1ac0b1e77fc1aeff
#
_entry.id   7e891f21a767b3ee1ac0b1e77fc1aeff
#
_cell.length_a   1.000
_cell.length_b   1.000
_cell.length_c   1.000
_cell.angle_alpha   90.00
_cell.angle_beta   90.00
_cell.angle_gamma   90.00
#
_symmetry.space_group_name_H-M   'P 1'
#
loop_
_entity.id
_entity.type
_entity.pdbx_description
1 polymer ?
#
loop_
_entity_poly.entity_id
_entity_poly.type
_entity_poly.pdbx_seq_one_letter_code
_entity_poly.pdbx_strand_id
1 'polypeptide(L)'
;TQHIGAYHVETPRGMITFLDTPGHEAFTAMRARGAKATDIVILVCAADDGVMPQTREAIHHAKAAGVPIVVAITKIDKPEANADRVKQELVSEEVVPEEYGGDSPFVPVSAKSGQGIDELLEQVLLQAEVLELTAPVDTTAKGLIIEARLDKGRGVVATMLVQQGTLNKGDVLLAGSVFGRVRAMLDENGKPIES
;
A
#
# COMPACT_ATOMS: atom_id res chain seq x y z
N THR A 1 0.72 3.89 13.62
CA THR A 1 0.72 2.43 13.38
C THR A 1 2.11 1.87 13.65
N GLN A 2 2.21 0.75 14.34
CA GLN A 2 3.48 0.06 14.59
C GLN A 2 3.59 -1.27 13.82
N HIS A 3 2.54 -1.61 13.08
CA HIS A 3 2.41 -2.85 12.31
C HIS A 3 2.00 -2.53 10.88
N ILE A 4 2.30 -3.41 9.93
CA ILE A 4 1.76 -3.31 8.59
C ILE A 4 0.29 -3.72 8.64
N GLY A 5 -0.60 -2.85 8.20
CA GLY A 5 -2.03 -3.14 8.03
C GLY A 5 -2.36 -3.45 6.58
N ALA A 6 -3.26 -4.40 6.36
CA ALA A 6 -3.82 -4.67 5.04
C ALA A 6 -5.34 -4.57 5.11
N TYR A 7 -5.95 -3.88 4.17
CA TYR A 7 -7.40 -3.72 4.09
C TYR A 7 -7.86 -3.45 2.66
N HIS A 8 -9.13 -3.72 2.40
CA HIS A 8 -9.75 -3.54 1.09
C HIS A 8 -10.64 -2.30 1.04
N VAL A 9 -10.63 -1.62 -0.08
CA VAL A 9 -11.58 -0.56 -0.41
C VAL A 9 -12.29 -0.90 -1.71
N GLU A 10 -13.60 -1.02 -1.64
CA GLU A 10 -14.43 -1.19 -2.83
C GLU A 10 -14.68 0.16 -3.50
N THR A 11 -14.47 0.21 -4.81
CA THR A 11 -14.77 1.37 -5.63
C THR A 11 -15.70 0.95 -6.80
N PRO A 12 -16.41 1.88 -7.44
CA PRO A 12 -17.23 1.56 -8.60
C PRO A 12 -16.46 0.93 -9.77
N ARG A 13 -15.14 1.09 -9.81
CA ARG A 13 -14.26 0.54 -10.86
C ARG A 13 -13.52 -0.73 -10.46
N GLY A 14 -13.57 -1.13 -9.19
CA GLY A 14 -12.89 -2.31 -8.69
C GLY A 14 -12.47 -2.21 -7.24
N MET A 15 -11.88 -3.28 -6.74
CA MET A 15 -11.38 -3.39 -5.38
C MET A 15 -9.89 -3.03 -5.33
N ILE A 16 -9.50 -2.21 -4.35
CA ILE A 16 -8.11 -1.87 -4.08
C ILE A 16 -7.71 -2.46 -2.73
N THR A 17 -6.60 -3.19 -2.69
CA THR A 17 -5.98 -3.65 -1.44
C THR A 17 -4.90 -2.66 -1.02
N PHE A 18 -5.06 -2.05 0.14
CA PHE A 18 -4.07 -1.15 0.72
C PHE A 18 -3.18 -1.89 1.71
N LEU A 19 -1.88 -1.63 1.63
CA LEU A 19 -0.90 -1.95 2.66
C LEU A 19 -0.46 -0.65 3.33
N ASP A 20 -0.88 -0.45 4.57
CA ASP A 20 -0.43 0.69 5.37
C ASP A 20 0.85 0.34 6.11
N THR A 21 1.91 1.13 5.91
CA THR A 21 3.21 0.93 6.56
C THR A 21 3.49 2.05 7.56
N PRO A 22 4.12 1.74 8.70
CA PRO A 22 4.47 2.76 9.68
C PRO A 22 5.42 3.82 9.09
N GLY A 23 5.11 5.09 9.31
CA GLY A 23 5.92 6.22 8.83
C GLY A 23 7.13 6.56 9.70
N HIS A 24 7.25 6.00 10.91
CA HIS A 24 8.33 6.33 11.82
C HIS A 24 9.68 5.77 11.36
N GLU A 25 10.76 6.51 11.60
CA GLU A 25 12.13 6.18 11.18
C GLU A 25 12.59 4.76 11.58
N ALA A 26 12.14 4.27 12.73
CA ALA A 26 12.48 2.93 13.23
C ALA A 26 11.95 1.77 12.34
N PHE A 27 11.06 2.02 11.38
CA PHE A 27 10.39 0.97 10.59
C PHE A 27 10.80 0.91 9.11
N THR A 28 12.02 1.28 8.80
CA THR A 28 12.60 1.26 7.44
C THR A 28 12.42 -0.10 6.73
N ALA A 29 12.70 -1.19 7.43
CA ALA A 29 12.55 -2.54 6.87
C ALA A 29 11.09 -2.89 6.51
N MET A 30 10.11 -2.37 7.24
CA MET A 30 8.70 -2.56 6.94
C MET A 30 8.28 -1.78 5.69
N ARG A 31 8.77 -0.53 5.51
CA ARG A 31 8.54 0.24 4.28
C ARG A 31 9.15 -0.42 3.06
N ALA A 32 10.40 -0.89 3.16
CA ALA A 32 11.06 -1.61 2.08
C ALA A 32 10.31 -2.91 1.69
N ARG A 33 9.79 -3.65 2.68
CA ARG A 33 8.98 -4.84 2.45
C ARG A 33 7.64 -4.48 1.82
N GLY A 34 6.96 -3.44 2.31
CA GLY A 34 5.73 -2.92 1.73
C GLY A 34 5.90 -2.57 0.26
N ALA A 35 6.90 -1.77 -0.08
CA ALA A 35 7.17 -1.38 -1.47
C ALA A 35 7.42 -2.57 -2.40
N LYS A 36 8.09 -3.62 -1.94
CA LYS A 36 8.31 -4.85 -2.73
C LYS A 36 7.07 -5.74 -2.86
N ALA A 37 6.11 -5.56 -1.98
CA ALA A 37 4.88 -6.37 -1.94
C ALA A 37 3.74 -5.76 -2.77
N THR A 38 3.88 -4.52 -3.23
CA THR A 38 2.83 -3.74 -3.88
C THR A 38 3.11 -3.49 -5.36
N ASP A 39 2.05 -3.23 -6.11
CA ASP A 39 2.12 -2.88 -7.53
C ASP A 39 2.25 -1.37 -7.74
N ILE A 40 1.75 -0.58 -6.80
CA ILE A 40 1.76 0.89 -6.83
C ILE A 40 2.05 1.41 -5.43
N VAL A 41 2.84 2.46 -5.31
CA VAL A 41 3.08 3.16 -4.04
C VAL A 41 2.33 4.48 -4.03
N ILE A 42 1.56 4.72 -2.99
CA ILE A 42 1.03 6.05 -2.69
C ILE A 42 2.00 6.74 -1.74
N LEU A 43 2.68 7.75 -2.25
CA LEU A 43 3.56 8.59 -1.46
C LEU A 43 2.76 9.71 -0.80
N VAL A 44 2.70 9.71 0.51
CA VAL A 44 1.97 10.70 1.29
C VAL A 44 2.93 11.81 1.73
N CYS A 45 2.65 13.04 1.31
CA CYS A 45 3.42 14.22 1.68
C CYS A 45 2.48 15.33 2.14
N ALA A 46 2.69 15.84 3.36
CA ALA A 46 1.82 16.88 3.91
C ALA A 46 2.16 18.26 3.33
N ALA A 47 1.14 19.01 2.91
CA ALA A 47 1.29 20.34 2.30
C ALA A 47 1.85 21.40 3.26
N ASP A 48 1.73 21.18 4.55
CA ASP A 48 2.28 22.05 5.61
C ASP A 48 3.74 21.73 5.96
N ASP A 49 4.12 20.45 5.91
CA ASP A 49 5.47 19.99 6.32
C ASP A 49 6.47 19.96 5.15
N GLY A 50 6.03 19.58 3.93
CA GLY A 50 6.88 19.36 2.77
C GLY A 50 7.58 18.00 2.77
N VAL A 51 8.69 17.89 2.03
CA VAL A 51 9.46 16.65 1.90
C VAL A 51 10.35 16.43 3.12
N MET A 52 9.98 15.47 3.94
CA MET A 52 10.69 15.07 5.16
C MET A 52 11.67 13.92 4.88
N PRO A 53 12.63 13.61 5.79
CA PRO A 53 13.55 12.50 5.62
C PRO A 53 12.85 11.16 5.34
N GLN A 54 11.74 10.87 6.01
CA GLN A 54 10.94 9.65 5.79
C GLN A 54 10.30 9.63 4.40
N THR A 55 9.95 10.80 3.86
CA THR A 55 9.45 10.92 2.48
C THR A 55 10.52 10.52 1.47
N ARG A 56 11.75 11.01 1.64
CA ARG A 56 12.90 10.66 0.79
C ARG A 56 13.20 9.16 0.85
N GLU A 57 13.15 8.59 2.03
CA GLU A 57 13.34 7.16 2.24
C GLU A 57 12.25 6.34 1.51
N ALA A 58 10.98 6.74 1.62
CA ALA A 58 9.88 6.08 0.91
C ALA A 58 10.05 6.16 -0.61
N ILE A 59 10.49 7.30 -1.16
CA ILE A 59 10.82 7.46 -2.57
C ILE A 59 11.94 6.50 -2.98
N HIS A 60 13.00 6.42 -2.18
CA HIS A 60 14.11 5.50 -2.44
C HIS A 60 13.65 4.04 -2.50
N HIS A 61 12.80 3.60 -1.56
CA HIS A 61 12.27 2.24 -1.54
C HIS A 61 11.36 1.95 -2.75
N ALA A 62 10.50 2.88 -3.13
CA ALA A 62 9.64 2.72 -4.30
C ALA A 62 10.47 2.61 -5.60
N LYS A 63 11.46 3.48 -5.78
CA LYS A 63 12.39 3.45 -6.92
C LYS A 63 13.21 2.16 -6.95
N ALA A 64 13.75 1.73 -5.82
CA ALA A 64 14.52 0.49 -5.71
C ALA A 64 13.66 -0.77 -6.01
N ALA A 65 12.37 -0.71 -5.73
CA ALA A 65 11.42 -1.77 -6.06
C ALA A 65 10.91 -1.70 -7.51
N GLY A 66 11.19 -0.60 -8.23
CA GLY A 66 10.71 -0.37 -9.59
C GLY A 66 9.20 -0.16 -9.69
N VAL A 67 8.58 0.34 -8.61
CA VAL A 67 7.13 0.48 -8.48
C VAL A 67 6.74 1.93 -8.79
N PRO A 68 5.70 2.18 -9.61
CA PRO A 68 5.21 3.52 -9.90
C PRO A 68 4.67 4.21 -8.65
N ILE A 69 4.83 5.54 -8.62
CA ILE A 69 4.47 6.38 -7.48
C ILE A 69 3.29 7.27 -7.87
N VAL A 70 2.22 7.22 -7.07
CA VAL A 70 1.15 8.21 -7.04
C VAL A 70 1.36 9.07 -5.81
N VAL A 71 1.36 10.39 -5.96
CA VAL A 71 1.60 11.33 -4.85
C VAL A 71 0.30 11.86 -4.30
N ALA A 72 0.07 11.69 -3.01
CA ALA A 72 -1.01 12.32 -2.27
C ALA A 72 -0.45 13.50 -1.45
N ILE A 73 -0.75 14.73 -1.86
CA ILE A 73 -0.41 15.93 -1.10
C ILE A 73 -1.52 16.16 -0.08
N THR A 74 -1.27 15.85 1.18
CA THR A 74 -2.28 15.85 2.24
C THR A 74 -2.37 17.16 3.00
N LYS A 75 -3.39 17.30 3.85
CA LYS A 75 -3.64 18.48 4.70
C LYS A 75 -3.80 19.78 3.92
N ILE A 76 -4.35 19.74 2.72
CA ILE A 76 -4.57 20.96 1.90
C ILE A 76 -5.59 21.93 2.49
N ASP A 77 -6.36 21.49 3.48
CA ASP A 77 -7.31 22.30 4.24
C ASP A 77 -6.65 23.22 5.27
N LYS A 78 -5.35 23.07 5.52
CA LYS A 78 -4.64 23.92 6.48
C LYS A 78 -4.27 25.27 5.89
N PRO A 79 -4.27 26.37 6.71
CA PRO A 79 -3.84 27.68 6.25
C PRO A 79 -2.39 27.73 5.75
N GLU A 80 -1.51 26.92 6.32
CA GLU A 80 -0.09 26.83 5.99
C GLU A 80 0.20 25.91 4.79
N ALA A 81 -0.83 25.30 4.23
CA ALA A 81 -0.69 24.37 3.11
C ALA A 81 -0.10 25.06 1.87
N ASN A 82 0.95 24.48 1.31
CA ASN A 82 1.59 24.95 0.10
C ASN A 82 1.94 23.78 -0.83
N ALA A 83 0.96 23.38 -1.64
CA ALA A 83 1.10 22.26 -2.57
C ALA A 83 2.19 22.51 -3.64
N ASP A 84 2.35 23.73 -4.10
CA ASP A 84 3.34 24.06 -5.14
C ASP A 84 4.77 23.92 -4.61
N ARG A 85 5.01 24.29 -3.35
CA ARG A 85 6.30 24.03 -2.70
C ARG A 85 6.60 22.55 -2.63
N VAL A 86 5.63 21.74 -2.21
CA VAL A 86 5.77 20.26 -2.13
C VAL A 86 6.06 19.66 -3.49
N LYS A 87 5.39 20.12 -4.56
CA LYS A 87 5.67 19.69 -5.93
C LYS A 87 7.11 19.97 -6.32
N GLN A 88 7.62 21.18 -6.06
CA GLN A 88 9.00 21.57 -6.36
C GLN A 88 10.02 20.73 -5.57
N GLU A 89 9.77 20.49 -4.29
CA GLU A 89 10.63 19.66 -3.45
C GLU A 89 10.68 18.21 -3.96
N LEU A 90 9.54 17.64 -4.38
CA LEU A 90 9.46 16.29 -4.95
C LEU A 90 10.13 16.17 -6.31
N VAL A 91 10.05 17.21 -7.15
CA VAL A 91 10.79 17.26 -8.41
C VAL A 91 12.30 17.21 -8.16
N SER A 92 12.79 17.85 -7.11
CA SER A 92 14.19 17.77 -6.70
C SER A 92 14.62 16.38 -6.25
N GLU A 93 13.67 15.55 -5.82
CA GLU A 93 13.87 14.13 -5.49
C GLU A 93 13.57 13.20 -6.70
N GLU A 94 13.49 13.78 -7.91
CA GLU A 94 13.19 13.06 -9.16
C GLU A 94 11.82 12.34 -9.16
N VAL A 95 10.84 12.87 -8.46
CA VAL A 95 9.43 12.50 -8.57
C VAL A 95 8.73 13.64 -9.29
N VAL A 96 8.50 13.46 -10.59
CA VAL A 96 8.06 14.54 -11.49
C VAL A 96 6.57 14.34 -11.80
N PRO A 97 5.73 15.38 -11.56
CA PRO A 97 4.32 15.30 -11.90
C PRO A 97 4.08 15.21 -13.41
N GLU A 98 2.98 14.60 -13.79
CA GLU A 98 2.57 14.47 -15.20
C GLU A 98 2.46 15.84 -15.90
N GLU A 99 1.98 16.87 -15.20
CA GLU A 99 1.90 18.24 -15.73
C GLU A 99 3.25 18.86 -16.13
N TYR A 100 4.37 18.31 -15.61
CA TYR A 100 5.73 18.71 -15.95
C TYR A 100 6.43 17.69 -16.85
N GLY A 101 5.67 16.80 -17.46
CA GLY A 101 6.18 15.75 -18.36
C GLY A 101 6.73 14.52 -17.66
N GLY A 102 6.44 14.34 -16.37
CA GLY A 102 6.75 13.14 -15.61
C GLY A 102 5.69 12.05 -15.75
N ASP A 103 5.81 11.04 -14.92
CA ASP A 103 4.97 9.84 -14.93
C ASP A 103 4.18 9.62 -13.61
N SER A 104 4.33 10.54 -12.66
CA SER A 104 3.68 10.42 -11.35
C SER A 104 2.46 11.34 -11.24
N PRO A 105 1.25 10.82 -11.04
CA PRO A 105 0.08 11.63 -10.72
C PRO A 105 0.24 12.28 -9.33
N PHE A 106 -0.06 13.57 -9.22
CA PHE A 106 -0.08 14.30 -7.96
C PHE A 106 -1.51 14.72 -7.65
N VAL A 107 -2.04 14.27 -6.51
CA VAL A 107 -3.42 14.54 -6.09
C VAL A 107 -3.43 15.29 -4.75
N PRO A 108 -3.93 16.53 -4.72
CA PRO A 108 -4.16 17.25 -3.47
C PRO A 108 -5.36 16.65 -2.73
N VAL A 109 -5.18 16.31 -1.45
CA VAL A 109 -6.21 15.67 -0.64
C VAL A 109 -6.33 16.27 0.77
N SER A 110 -7.53 16.18 1.33
CA SER A 110 -7.80 16.44 2.74
C SER A 110 -8.61 15.31 3.33
N ALA A 111 -8.02 14.56 4.24
CA ALA A 111 -8.74 13.52 4.98
C ALA A 111 -9.84 14.10 5.88
N LYS A 112 -9.68 15.35 6.31
CA LYS A 112 -10.65 16.04 7.19
C LYS A 112 -11.94 16.40 6.46
N SER A 113 -11.83 16.90 5.22
CA SER A 113 -12.99 17.31 4.39
C SER A 113 -13.44 16.23 3.40
N GLY A 114 -12.64 15.20 3.17
CA GLY A 114 -12.85 14.21 2.10
C GLY A 114 -12.44 14.69 0.71
N GLN A 115 -11.95 15.92 0.57
CA GLN A 115 -11.57 16.49 -0.72
C GLN A 115 -10.45 15.70 -1.38
N GLY A 116 -10.58 15.40 -2.66
CA GLY A 116 -9.57 14.75 -3.50
C GLY A 116 -9.41 13.24 -3.27
N ILE A 117 -10.15 12.64 -2.33
CA ILE A 117 -10.03 11.20 -2.04
C ILE A 117 -10.49 10.35 -3.22
N ASP A 118 -11.64 10.67 -3.80
CA ASP A 118 -12.15 9.94 -4.96
C ASP A 118 -11.22 10.08 -6.17
N GLU A 119 -10.65 11.26 -6.38
CA GLU A 119 -9.65 11.52 -7.42
C GLU A 119 -8.38 10.71 -7.19
N LEU A 120 -7.90 10.61 -5.95
CA LEU A 120 -6.75 9.77 -5.59
C LEU A 120 -7.01 8.30 -5.93
N LEU A 121 -8.17 7.77 -5.56
CA LEU A 121 -8.56 6.40 -5.87
C LEU A 121 -8.66 6.16 -7.38
N GLU A 122 -9.21 7.14 -8.11
CA GLU A 122 -9.28 7.08 -9.57
C GLU A 122 -7.89 7.04 -10.21
N GLN A 123 -6.95 7.85 -9.76
CA GLN A 123 -5.57 7.85 -10.26
C GLN A 123 -4.86 6.52 -9.97
N VAL A 124 -5.05 5.92 -8.81
CA VAL A 124 -4.52 4.59 -8.48
C VAL A 124 -5.06 3.53 -9.43
N LEU A 125 -6.37 3.55 -9.72
CA LEU A 125 -6.99 2.59 -10.64
C LEU A 125 -6.54 2.79 -12.08
N LEU A 126 -6.36 4.03 -12.53
CA LEU A 126 -5.80 4.34 -13.86
C LEU A 126 -4.37 3.81 -13.99
N GLN A 127 -3.54 3.95 -12.98
CA GLN A 127 -2.19 3.37 -12.97
C GLN A 127 -2.25 1.84 -13.01
N ALA A 128 -3.17 1.22 -12.29
CA ALA A 128 -3.38 -0.22 -12.30
C ALA A 128 -3.80 -0.73 -13.70
N GLU A 129 -4.64 0.02 -14.42
CA GLU A 129 -5.04 -0.29 -15.80
C GLU A 129 -3.83 -0.20 -16.76
N VAL A 130 -3.01 0.83 -16.63
CA VAL A 130 -1.79 1.00 -17.45
C VAL A 130 -0.80 -0.14 -17.23
N LEU A 131 -0.70 -0.65 -16.01
CA LEU A 131 0.16 -1.79 -15.65
C LEU A 131 -0.43 -3.15 -16.08
N GLU A 132 -1.68 -3.18 -16.57
CA GLU A 132 -2.38 -4.41 -16.97
C GLU A 132 -2.33 -5.50 -15.88
N LEU A 133 -2.55 -5.10 -14.62
CA LEU A 133 -2.45 -5.99 -13.47
C LEU A 133 -3.51 -7.09 -13.54
N THR A 134 -3.06 -8.33 -13.70
CA THR A 134 -3.91 -9.52 -13.74
C THR A 134 -3.30 -10.63 -12.90
N ALA A 135 -4.15 -11.44 -12.27
CA ALA A 135 -3.72 -12.62 -11.53
C ALA A 135 -4.69 -13.78 -11.76
N PRO A 136 -4.19 -15.01 -11.95
CA PRO A 136 -5.05 -16.18 -12.04
C PRO A 136 -5.72 -16.44 -10.68
N VAL A 137 -7.01 -16.76 -10.69
CA VAL A 137 -7.79 -17.08 -9.49
C VAL A 137 -7.83 -18.59 -9.24
N ASP A 138 -8.06 -19.38 -10.28
CA ASP A 138 -8.21 -20.84 -10.21
C ASP A 138 -6.87 -21.57 -10.20
N THR A 139 -5.98 -21.20 -9.29
CA THR A 139 -4.67 -21.85 -9.10
C THR A 139 -4.33 -21.95 -7.62
N THR A 140 -3.27 -22.67 -7.32
CA THR A 140 -2.70 -22.70 -5.96
C THR A 140 -2.35 -21.28 -5.48
N ALA A 141 -2.78 -20.95 -4.30
CA ALA A 141 -2.51 -19.65 -3.70
C ALA A 141 -1.00 -19.40 -3.55
N LYS A 142 -0.57 -18.22 -3.96
CA LYS A 142 0.76 -17.67 -3.68
C LYS A 142 0.61 -16.26 -3.14
N GLY A 143 1.48 -15.91 -2.20
CA GLY A 143 1.44 -14.58 -1.61
C GLY A 143 2.59 -14.36 -0.64
N LEU A 144 2.50 -13.30 0.12
CA LEU A 144 3.51 -12.86 1.07
C LEU A 144 2.95 -12.91 2.49
N ILE A 145 3.76 -13.39 3.43
CA ILE A 145 3.48 -13.24 4.85
C ILE A 145 3.89 -11.82 5.26
N ILE A 146 2.90 -10.99 5.57
CA ILE A 146 3.10 -9.61 5.99
C ILE A 146 3.54 -9.55 7.44
N GLU A 147 2.85 -10.30 8.30
CA GLU A 147 3.07 -10.35 9.74
C GLU A 147 2.77 -11.75 10.27
N ALA A 148 3.48 -12.17 11.30
CA ALA A 148 3.17 -13.38 12.05
C ALA A 148 3.35 -13.11 13.55
N ARG A 149 2.42 -13.63 14.35
CA ARG A 149 2.45 -13.48 15.81
C ARG A 149 1.93 -14.72 16.51
N LEU A 150 2.32 -14.88 17.75
CA LEU A 150 1.75 -15.90 18.63
C LEU A 150 0.58 -15.28 19.42
N ASP A 151 -0.63 -15.73 19.10
CA ASP A 151 -1.84 -15.35 19.83
C ASP A 151 -2.09 -16.33 20.97
N LYS A 152 -2.40 -15.82 22.17
CA LYS A 152 -2.59 -16.63 23.38
C LYS A 152 -3.77 -17.61 23.31
N GLY A 153 -4.78 -17.32 22.46
CA GLY A 153 -5.97 -18.17 22.33
C GLY A 153 -6.02 -18.97 21.03
N ARG A 154 -5.34 -18.49 19.97
CA ARG A 154 -5.42 -19.06 18.62
C ARG A 154 -4.13 -19.76 18.17
N GLY A 155 -3.04 -19.59 18.92
CA GLY A 155 -1.72 -20.09 18.52
C GLY A 155 -1.03 -19.18 17.52
N VAL A 156 -0.35 -19.76 16.54
CA VAL A 156 0.33 -18.97 15.51
C VAL A 156 -0.71 -18.41 14.54
N VAL A 157 -0.73 -17.08 14.41
CA VAL A 157 -1.57 -16.33 13.46
C VAL A 157 -0.66 -15.54 12.54
N ALA A 158 -0.86 -15.71 11.24
CA ALA A 158 -0.13 -14.98 10.20
C ALA A 158 -1.10 -14.20 9.32
N THR A 159 -0.71 -12.98 8.94
CA THR A 159 -1.40 -12.19 7.92
C THR A 159 -0.74 -12.46 6.59
N MET A 160 -1.49 -13.02 5.66
CA MET A 160 -1.03 -13.32 4.30
C MET A 160 -1.71 -12.41 3.29
N LEU A 161 -0.91 -11.76 2.45
CA LEU A 161 -1.38 -11.09 1.25
C LEU A 161 -1.35 -12.09 0.09
N VAL A 162 -2.51 -12.55 -0.35
CA VAL A 162 -2.63 -13.45 -1.50
C VAL A 162 -2.48 -12.63 -2.77
N GLN A 163 -1.48 -12.93 -3.59
CA GLN A 163 -1.18 -12.22 -4.85
C GLN A 163 -1.71 -12.96 -6.08
N GLN A 164 -1.90 -14.26 -5.99
CA GLN A 164 -2.54 -15.08 -7.04
C GLN A 164 -3.12 -16.36 -6.44
N GLY A 165 -4.04 -16.98 -7.16
CA GLY A 165 -4.71 -18.19 -6.74
C GLY A 165 -5.73 -17.96 -5.63
N THR A 166 -6.31 -19.04 -5.14
CA THR A 166 -7.28 -19.03 -4.05
C THR A 166 -6.78 -19.89 -2.90
N LEU A 167 -6.74 -19.32 -1.70
CA LEU A 167 -6.41 -20.04 -0.47
C LEU A 167 -7.70 -20.49 0.20
N ASN A 168 -7.78 -21.78 0.53
CA ASN A 168 -8.94 -22.35 1.19
C ASN A 168 -8.58 -22.84 2.59
N LYS A 169 -9.54 -22.86 3.47
CA LYS A 169 -9.42 -23.52 4.75
C LYS A 169 -9.13 -25.01 4.54
N GLY A 170 -8.15 -25.54 5.24
CA GLY A 170 -7.68 -26.92 5.09
C GLY A 170 -6.49 -27.09 4.16
N ASP A 171 -6.16 -26.09 3.34
CA ASP A 171 -4.98 -26.13 2.46
C ASP A 171 -3.66 -26.25 3.26
N VAL A 172 -2.67 -26.85 2.64
CA VAL A 172 -1.30 -26.87 3.14
C VAL A 172 -0.54 -25.67 2.59
N LEU A 173 -0.04 -24.85 3.49
CA LEU A 173 0.71 -23.65 3.18
C LEU A 173 2.20 -23.89 3.47
N LEU A 174 3.06 -23.57 2.49
CA LEU A 174 4.51 -23.58 2.65
C LEU A 174 5.01 -22.14 2.79
N ALA A 175 5.67 -21.84 3.89
CA ALA A 175 6.27 -20.53 4.15
C ALA A 175 7.77 -20.67 4.42
N GLY A 176 8.60 -20.34 3.42
CA GLY A 176 10.03 -20.59 3.48
C GLY A 176 10.33 -22.08 3.61
N SER A 177 10.96 -22.50 4.71
CA SER A 177 11.32 -23.89 5.01
C SER A 177 10.30 -24.63 5.90
N VAL A 178 9.23 -23.97 6.31
CA VAL A 178 8.20 -24.53 7.19
C VAL A 178 6.87 -24.67 6.45
N PHE A 179 6.10 -25.66 6.86
CA PHE A 179 4.76 -25.88 6.30
C PHE A 179 3.75 -26.11 7.42
N GLY A 180 2.49 -25.86 7.11
CA GLY A 180 1.40 -26.07 8.03
C GLY A 180 0.06 -26.13 7.30
N ARG A 181 -0.95 -26.63 8.00
CA ARG A 181 -2.32 -26.66 7.50
C ARG A 181 -3.08 -25.43 7.98
N VAL A 182 -3.77 -24.76 7.06
CA VAL A 182 -4.67 -23.65 7.37
C VAL A 182 -5.88 -24.19 8.15
N ARG A 183 -6.00 -23.86 9.44
CA ARG A 183 -7.07 -24.32 10.32
C ARG A 183 -8.28 -23.40 10.29
N ALA A 184 -8.03 -22.10 10.21
CA ALA A 184 -9.06 -21.07 10.13
C ALA A 184 -8.49 -19.86 9.37
N MET A 185 -9.38 -19.13 8.73
CA MET A 185 -9.06 -17.85 8.07
C MET A 185 -10.02 -16.79 8.55
N LEU A 186 -9.52 -15.56 8.64
CA LEU A 186 -10.27 -14.38 9.00
C LEU A 186 -9.99 -13.29 7.97
N ASP A 187 -11.01 -12.50 7.66
CA ASP A 187 -10.81 -11.26 6.90
C ASP A 187 -10.15 -10.17 7.76
N GLU A 188 -9.91 -9.00 7.17
CA GLU A 188 -9.32 -7.84 7.86
C GLU A 188 -10.18 -7.32 9.02
N ASN A 189 -11.47 -7.63 9.05
CA ASN A 189 -12.41 -7.28 10.12
C ASN A 189 -12.50 -8.35 11.21
N GLY A 190 -11.74 -9.45 11.06
CA GLY A 190 -11.75 -10.57 11.98
C GLY A 190 -12.94 -11.52 11.84
N LYS A 191 -13.67 -11.47 10.72
CA LYS A 191 -14.77 -12.38 10.43
C LYS A 191 -14.24 -13.69 9.82
N PRO A 192 -14.76 -14.85 10.20
CA PRO A 192 -14.38 -16.12 9.60
C PRO A 192 -14.73 -16.18 8.11
N ILE A 193 -13.77 -16.67 7.30
CA ILE A 193 -13.94 -16.94 5.88
C ILE A 193 -13.47 -18.35 5.53
N GLU A 194 -13.96 -18.92 4.44
CA GLU A 194 -13.61 -20.28 3.99
C GLU A 194 -12.62 -20.26 2.80
N SER A 195 -12.65 -19.14 2.05
CA SER A 195 -11.73 -18.88 0.92
C SER A 195 -11.48 -17.38 0.74
#